data_0f954b25aeefdb811c0d7d0e97a6d7f1
#
_entry.id   0f954b25aeefdb811c0d7d0e97a6d7f1
#
_cell.length_a   1.000
_cell.length_b   1.000
_cell.length_c   1.000
_cell.angle_alpha   90.00
_cell.angle_beta   90.00
_cell.angle_gamma   90.00
#
_symmetry.space_group_name_H-M   'P 1'
#
loop_
_entity.id
_entity.type
_entity.pdbx_description
1 polymer ?
#
loop_
_entity_poly.entity_id
_entity_poly.type
_entity_poly.pdbx_seq_one_letter_code
_entity_poly.pdbx_strand_id
1 'polypeptide(L)'
;VIHYDARSPAADYARLEEAAAAEPRIRLVAKRVAGRWGSFGLVEAPLNAMKEIEAAGIEPGYVILLSGACLPCRPVAALERYLTENAGREFIEVADASWIGNGWRNERWKYRFWFDHKTQHTAEWLSYQAQRRLGLARAFPKGLTPRFGSQWWALTWDTCRAMLLDMARDPKRLEFFRTVWIPDEMVIQTWVHALVSPGEIANHGLTHFQFSNRGKPIVFQDDHVDYVASLDAFFVRKVSPLAEKLRAACLALAGGPDDGASFGPVGPRREDYPLKVMAQTWYPGPGQVFYRDQQVDMTDTVLAAAETPYVVALGPVPL
;
A
#
# COMPACT_ATOMS: atom_id res chain seq x y z
N VAL A 1 0.13 13.84 -3.09
CA VAL A 1 -1.14 13.95 -2.32
C VAL A 1 -1.05 13.05 -1.09
N ILE A 2 -1.36 13.57 0.10
CA ILE A 2 -1.24 12.85 1.37
C ILE A 2 -2.62 12.67 2.00
N HIS A 3 -3.00 11.43 2.24
CA HIS A 3 -4.10 11.09 3.14
C HIS A 3 -3.53 10.77 4.53
N TYR A 4 -3.96 11.49 5.56
CA TYR A 4 -3.56 11.22 6.94
C TYR A 4 -4.71 10.60 7.72
N ASP A 5 -4.46 9.47 8.42
CA ASP A 5 -5.51 8.70 9.10
C ASP A 5 -6.35 9.59 10.04
N ALA A 6 -7.67 9.50 9.92
CA ALA A 6 -8.58 10.32 10.74
C ALA A 6 -8.49 10.03 12.25
N ARG A 7 -7.89 8.89 12.65
CA ARG A 7 -7.66 8.52 14.06
C ARG A 7 -6.38 9.10 14.65
N SER A 8 -5.49 9.63 13.78
CA SER A 8 -4.23 10.20 14.24
C SER A 8 -4.47 11.45 15.09
N PRO A 9 -3.58 11.73 16.07
CA PRO A 9 -3.70 12.91 16.93
C PRO A 9 -3.83 14.20 16.12
N ALA A 10 -4.66 15.12 16.60
CA ALA A 10 -4.87 16.40 15.91
C ALA A 10 -3.58 17.24 15.84
N ALA A 11 -2.71 17.15 16.86
CA ALA A 11 -1.44 17.85 16.88
C ALA A 11 -0.50 17.40 15.74
N ASP A 12 -0.47 16.09 15.44
CA ASP A 12 0.35 15.56 14.34
C ASP A 12 -0.20 15.98 12.98
N TYR A 13 -1.53 16.03 12.87
CA TYR A 13 -2.15 16.53 11.64
C TYR A 13 -1.89 18.03 11.43
N ALA A 14 -1.93 18.84 12.50
CA ALA A 14 -1.60 20.26 12.42
C ALA A 14 -0.14 20.50 11.95
N ARG A 15 0.82 19.72 12.45
CA ARG A 15 2.21 19.76 11.96
C ARG A 15 2.31 19.45 10.47
N LEU A 16 1.54 18.45 10.01
CA LEU A 16 1.50 18.11 8.59
C LEU A 16 0.85 19.21 7.75
N GLU A 17 -0.19 19.87 8.26
CA GLU A 17 -0.82 21.04 7.60
C GLU A 17 0.17 22.19 7.46
N GLU A 18 0.96 22.50 8.50
CA GLU A 18 2.01 23.49 8.46
C GLU A 18 3.08 23.15 7.39
N ALA A 19 3.56 21.91 7.36
CA ALA A 19 4.52 21.46 6.37
C ALA A 19 3.94 21.52 4.94
N ALA A 20 2.69 21.14 4.74
CA ALA A 20 2.01 21.22 3.46
C ALA A 20 1.79 22.66 3.00
N ALA A 21 1.53 23.58 3.92
CA ALA A 21 1.41 25.01 3.61
C ALA A 21 2.74 25.63 3.14
N ALA A 22 3.86 25.11 3.66
CA ALA A 22 5.20 25.57 3.29
C ALA A 22 5.71 24.97 1.95
N GLU A 23 5.12 23.86 1.48
CA GLU A 23 5.55 23.16 0.28
C GLU A 23 4.38 23.01 -0.71
N PRO A 24 4.31 23.84 -1.76
CA PRO A 24 3.20 23.86 -2.71
C PRO A 24 2.96 22.57 -3.48
N ARG A 25 3.98 21.69 -3.53
CA ARG A 25 3.87 20.37 -4.17
C ARG A 25 3.11 19.35 -3.29
N ILE A 26 2.91 19.66 -2.00
CA ILE A 26 2.18 18.81 -1.07
C ILE A 26 0.71 19.23 -1.05
N ARG A 27 -0.18 18.26 -1.22
CA ARG A 27 -1.61 18.43 -1.10
C ARG A 27 -2.18 17.43 -0.12
N LEU A 28 -2.98 17.90 0.81
CA LEU A 28 -3.65 17.05 1.79
C LEU A 28 -5.05 16.67 1.31
N VAL A 29 -5.43 15.41 1.55
CA VAL A 29 -6.80 14.95 1.29
C VAL A 29 -7.74 15.54 2.31
N ALA A 30 -8.72 16.34 1.85
CA ALA A 30 -9.70 16.98 2.73
C ALA A 30 -10.59 15.95 3.46
N LYS A 31 -11.04 14.92 2.75
CA LYS A 31 -11.87 13.85 3.32
C LYS A 31 -10.99 12.74 3.90
N ARG A 32 -10.58 12.90 5.15
CA ARG A 32 -9.84 11.89 5.89
C ARG A 32 -10.73 10.74 6.32
N VAL A 33 -10.20 9.51 6.30
CA VAL A 33 -10.89 8.30 6.77
C VAL A 33 -10.01 7.52 7.73
N ALA A 34 -10.63 6.63 8.51
CA ALA A 34 -9.92 5.73 9.43
C ALA A 34 -9.39 4.51 8.69
N GLY A 35 -8.08 4.38 8.58
CA GLY A 35 -7.38 3.28 7.92
C GLY A 35 -7.16 2.09 8.86
N ARG A 36 -8.22 1.46 9.39
CA ARG A 36 -8.08 0.25 10.20
C ARG A 36 -7.61 -0.92 9.34
N TRP A 37 -6.73 -1.75 9.89
CA TRP A 37 -6.24 -2.93 9.19
C TRP A 37 -7.38 -3.85 8.76
N GLY A 38 -7.36 -4.27 7.49
CA GLY A 38 -8.37 -5.16 6.91
C GLY A 38 -9.74 -4.50 6.68
N SER A 39 -9.90 -3.21 6.92
CA SER A 39 -11.14 -2.47 6.71
C SER A 39 -11.15 -1.71 5.39
N PHE A 40 -12.36 -1.34 4.95
CA PHE A 40 -12.57 -0.57 3.72
C PHE A 40 -11.91 0.83 3.75
N GLY A 41 -11.57 1.35 4.91
CA GLY A 41 -10.83 2.62 5.02
C GLY A 41 -9.49 2.62 4.28
N LEU A 42 -8.84 1.44 4.16
CA LEU A 42 -7.60 1.30 3.38
C LEU A 42 -7.82 1.40 1.86
N VAL A 43 -9.03 1.19 1.38
CA VAL A 43 -9.45 1.43 0.00
C VAL A 43 -9.96 2.85 -0.19
N GLU A 44 -10.77 3.34 0.76
CA GLU A 44 -11.37 4.69 0.67
C GLU A 44 -10.32 5.80 0.70
N ALA A 45 -9.21 5.60 1.44
CA ALA A 45 -8.12 6.56 1.52
C ALA A 45 -7.46 6.83 0.15
N PRO A 46 -6.96 5.83 -0.60
CA PRO A 46 -6.40 6.08 -1.94
C PRO A 46 -7.45 6.58 -2.94
N LEU A 47 -8.71 6.13 -2.85
CA LEU A 47 -9.77 6.67 -3.71
C LEU A 47 -10.02 8.16 -3.44
N ASN A 48 -9.98 8.60 -2.18
CA ASN A 48 -10.10 10.00 -1.84
C ASN A 48 -8.88 10.80 -2.32
N ALA A 49 -7.66 10.21 -2.27
CA ALA A 49 -6.47 10.85 -2.83
C ALA A 49 -6.55 11.01 -4.35
N MET A 50 -7.04 10.01 -5.08
CA MET A 50 -7.27 10.12 -6.54
C MET A 50 -8.29 11.21 -6.87
N LYS A 51 -9.39 11.30 -6.10
CA LYS A 51 -10.39 12.37 -6.27
C LYS A 51 -9.83 13.76 -5.98
N GLU A 52 -8.89 13.87 -5.05
CA GLU A 52 -8.19 15.14 -4.77
C GLU A 52 -7.29 15.54 -5.94
N ILE A 53 -6.60 14.57 -6.59
CA ILE A 53 -5.81 14.79 -7.81
C ILE A 53 -6.73 15.30 -8.93
N GLU A 54 -7.85 14.65 -9.16
CA GLU A 54 -8.84 15.02 -10.18
C GLU A 54 -9.43 16.42 -9.91
N ALA A 55 -9.85 16.69 -8.69
CA ALA A 55 -10.42 17.98 -8.30
C ALA A 55 -9.42 19.14 -8.42
N ALA A 56 -8.15 18.85 -8.28
CA ALA A 56 -7.06 19.82 -8.45
C ALA A 56 -6.69 20.08 -9.91
N GLY A 57 -7.27 19.34 -10.87
CA GLY A 57 -6.90 19.39 -12.27
C GLY A 57 -5.46 18.93 -12.55
N ILE A 58 -4.91 18.08 -11.69
CA ILE A 58 -3.58 17.49 -11.86
C ILE A 58 -3.72 16.27 -12.77
N GLU A 59 -2.90 16.19 -13.81
CA GLU A 59 -2.85 15.05 -14.73
C GLU A 59 -1.47 14.40 -14.68
N PRO A 60 -1.19 13.54 -13.69
CA PRO A 60 0.08 12.85 -13.59
C PRO A 60 0.15 11.72 -14.63
N GLY A 61 1.36 11.32 -15.05
CA GLY A 61 1.52 10.10 -15.85
C GLY A 61 1.11 8.85 -15.05
N TYR A 62 1.56 8.78 -13.81
CA TYR A 62 1.30 7.66 -12.89
C TYR A 62 0.88 8.14 -11.51
N VAL A 63 0.07 7.32 -10.84
CA VAL A 63 -0.22 7.42 -9.40
C VAL A 63 0.39 6.20 -8.71
N ILE A 64 1.24 6.45 -7.72
CA ILE A 64 1.94 5.39 -6.97
C ILE A 64 1.41 5.38 -5.54
N LEU A 65 0.92 4.23 -5.10
CA LEU A 65 0.43 4.06 -3.74
C LEU A 65 1.58 3.73 -2.79
N LEU A 66 1.86 4.64 -1.87
CA LEU A 66 2.86 4.49 -0.82
C LEU A 66 2.24 4.70 0.57
N SER A 67 2.91 4.25 1.60
CA SER A 67 2.58 4.58 3.00
C SER A 67 3.71 5.37 3.64
N GLY A 68 3.45 6.00 4.80
CA GLY A 68 4.48 6.67 5.56
C GLY A 68 5.65 5.78 6.05
N ALA A 69 5.54 4.44 5.88
CA ALA A 69 6.62 3.49 6.14
C ALA A 69 7.35 3.05 4.86
N CYS A 70 7.02 3.63 3.70
CA CYS A 70 7.74 3.42 2.45
C CYS A 70 8.82 4.49 2.28
N LEU A 71 9.99 4.10 1.78
CA LEU A 71 11.01 5.04 1.32
C LEU A 71 11.48 4.67 -0.08
N PRO A 72 11.89 5.66 -0.89
CA PRO A 72 12.57 5.39 -2.14
C PRO A 72 13.93 4.73 -1.85
N CYS A 73 14.31 3.74 -2.66
CA CYS A 73 15.62 3.07 -2.55
C CYS A 73 16.37 3.09 -3.89
N ARG A 74 15.94 3.94 -4.80
CA ARG A 74 16.58 4.24 -6.09
C ARG A 74 16.41 5.72 -6.43
N PRO A 75 17.23 6.26 -7.36
CA PRO A 75 17.04 7.62 -7.85
C PRO A 75 15.63 7.83 -8.42
N VAL A 76 15.03 8.97 -8.12
CA VAL A 76 13.72 9.34 -8.70
C VAL A 76 13.84 9.47 -10.22
N ALA A 77 14.95 9.96 -10.73
CA ALA A 77 15.21 10.04 -12.17
C ALA A 77 15.20 8.66 -12.86
N ALA A 78 15.71 7.60 -12.17
CA ALA A 78 15.64 6.24 -12.67
C ALA A 78 14.19 5.71 -12.69
N LEU A 79 13.37 6.06 -11.69
CA LEU A 79 11.94 5.75 -11.69
C LEU A 79 11.22 6.44 -12.85
N GLU A 80 11.47 7.72 -13.08
CA GLU A 80 10.87 8.47 -14.19
C GLU A 80 11.22 7.88 -15.56
N ARG A 81 12.49 7.53 -15.76
CA ARG A 81 12.92 6.82 -16.97
C ARG A 81 12.19 5.48 -17.12
N TYR A 82 12.17 4.67 -16.07
CA TYR A 82 11.52 3.35 -16.09
C TYR A 82 10.02 3.44 -16.41
N LEU A 83 9.30 4.39 -15.82
CA LEU A 83 7.89 4.60 -16.12
C LEU A 83 7.67 5.13 -17.54
N THR A 84 8.58 5.93 -18.06
CA THR A 84 8.54 6.43 -19.44
C THR A 84 8.77 5.31 -20.45
N GLU A 85 9.77 4.46 -20.22
CA GLU A 85 10.08 3.28 -21.05
C GLU A 85 8.96 2.22 -21.03
N ASN A 86 8.18 2.21 -19.97
CA ASN A 86 7.05 1.30 -19.77
C ASN A 86 5.71 2.03 -19.77
N ALA A 87 5.60 3.11 -20.50
CA ALA A 87 4.37 3.92 -20.54
C ALA A 87 3.14 3.09 -20.94
N GLY A 88 2.03 3.29 -20.23
CA GLY A 88 0.79 2.56 -20.42
C GLY A 88 0.73 1.20 -19.70
N ARG A 89 1.76 0.78 -18.98
CA ARG A 89 1.72 -0.45 -18.17
C ARG A 89 1.25 -0.17 -16.76
N GLU A 90 0.47 -1.11 -16.22
CA GLU A 90 -0.04 -1.06 -14.85
C GLU A 90 0.81 -1.95 -13.95
N PHE A 91 1.52 -1.35 -12.99
CA PHE A 91 2.38 -2.07 -12.07
C PHE A 91 1.60 -2.47 -10.82
N ILE A 92 0.91 -3.58 -10.91
CA ILE A 92 0.05 -4.15 -9.88
C ILE A 92 0.03 -5.67 -10.02
N GLU A 93 -0.02 -6.39 -8.90
CA GLU A 93 -0.29 -7.83 -8.89
C GLU A 93 -1.79 -8.06 -9.08
N VAL A 94 -2.16 -8.89 -10.07
CA VAL A 94 -3.55 -9.25 -10.35
C VAL A 94 -3.64 -10.77 -10.50
N ALA A 95 -4.05 -11.45 -9.45
CA ALA A 95 -4.10 -12.90 -9.38
C ALA A 95 -5.47 -13.42 -8.97
N ASP A 96 -5.67 -14.72 -9.10
CA ASP A 96 -6.84 -15.41 -8.57
C ASP A 96 -6.68 -15.71 -7.06
N ALA A 97 -7.64 -16.44 -6.47
CA ALA A 97 -7.63 -16.76 -5.05
C ALA A 97 -6.45 -17.66 -4.60
N SER A 98 -5.68 -18.23 -5.51
CA SER A 98 -4.49 -19.03 -5.17
C SER A 98 -3.34 -18.16 -4.64
N TRP A 99 -3.33 -16.87 -4.98
CA TRP A 99 -2.40 -15.88 -4.45
C TRP A 99 -2.42 -15.82 -2.92
N ILE A 100 -3.58 -16.09 -2.31
CA ILE A 100 -3.73 -16.14 -0.86
C ILE A 100 -3.17 -17.46 -0.35
N GLY A 101 -1.96 -17.43 0.20
CA GLY A 101 -1.28 -18.61 0.70
C GLY A 101 -1.97 -19.23 1.92
N ASN A 102 -2.33 -18.41 2.91
CA ASN A 102 -2.94 -18.83 4.17
C ASN A 102 -4.19 -18.01 4.50
N GLY A 103 -5.15 -18.63 5.15
CA GLY A 103 -6.39 -17.99 5.61
C GLY A 103 -7.53 -18.06 4.62
N TRP A 104 -8.47 -17.16 4.79
CA TRP A 104 -9.68 -17.12 3.97
C TRP A 104 -9.38 -16.62 2.55
N ARG A 105 -9.77 -17.41 1.56
CA ARG A 105 -9.66 -17.07 0.13
C ARG A 105 -10.95 -16.39 -0.35
N ASN A 106 -11.79 -17.15 -1.06
CA ASN A 106 -13.07 -16.63 -1.56
C ASN A 106 -14.07 -16.30 -0.42
N GLU A 107 -13.89 -16.82 0.76
CA GLU A 107 -14.68 -16.48 1.94
C GLU A 107 -14.57 -14.99 2.30
N ARG A 108 -13.44 -14.33 1.96
CA ARG A 108 -13.21 -12.90 2.19
C ARG A 108 -14.34 -12.03 1.63
N TRP A 109 -14.96 -12.42 0.52
CA TRP A 109 -16.04 -11.68 -0.11
C TRP A 109 -17.40 -12.38 -0.04
N LYS A 110 -17.45 -13.70 0.13
CA LYS A 110 -18.70 -14.47 0.22
C LYS A 110 -19.50 -14.14 1.47
N TYR A 111 -18.82 -13.78 2.54
CA TYR A 111 -19.44 -13.42 3.81
C TYR A 111 -19.17 -11.95 4.13
N ARG A 112 -19.90 -11.42 5.13
CA ARG A 112 -19.76 -10.04 5.55
C ARG A 112 -18.94 -9.95 6.82
N PHE A 113 -17.97 -9.03 6.85
CA PHE A 113 -17.10 -8.78 7.96
C PHE A 113 -17.35 -7.35 8.46
N TRP A 114 -17.99 -7.21 9.62
CA TRP A 114 -18.42 -5.93 10.17
C TRP A 114 -17.59 -5.47 11.35
N PHE A 115 -16.92 -6.41 12.03
CA PHE A 115 -16.21 -6.17 13.28
C PHE A 115 -14.72 -5.92 13.01
N ASP A 116 -14.09 -5.18 13.91
CA ASP A 116 -12.65 -4.99 13.87
C ASP A 116 -11.96 -6.27 14.32
N HIS A 117 -11.23 -6.91 13.42
CA HIS A 117 -10.57 -8.20 13.68
C HIS A 117 -9.54 -8.14 14.81
N LYS A 118 -8.88 -7.00 15.00
CA LYS A 118 -7.85 -6.87 16.05
C LYS A 118 -8.47 -6.73 17.44
N THR A 119 -9.60 -6.05 17.55
CA THR A 119 -10.23 -5.72 18.84
C THR A 119 -11.48 -6.53 19.13
N GLN A 120 -12.14 -7.09 18.10
CA GLN A 120 -13.42 -7.78 18.18
C GLN A 120 -13.38 -9.16 17.53
N HIS A 121 -12.24 -9.83 17.57
CA HIS A 121 -11.99 -11.13 16.90
C HIS A 121 -13.06 -12.18 17.19
N THR A 122 -13.52 -12.32 18.45
CA THR A 122 -14.55 -13.30 18.83
C THR A 122 -15.90 -13.01 18.17
N ALA A 123 -16.31 -11.74 18.15
CA ALA A 123 -17.56 -11.32 17.49
C ALA A 123 -17.49 -11.54 15.98
N GLU A 124 -16.35 -11.24 15.36
CA GLU A 124 -16.11 -11.48 13.94
C GLU A 124 -16.20 -12.97 13.61
N TRP A 125 -15.54 -13.82 14.40
CA TRP A 125 -15.55 -15.27 14.21
C TRP A 125 -16.96 -15.84 14.39
N LEU A 126 -17.70 -15.44 15.41
CA LEU A 126 -19.08 -15.89 15.66
C LEU A 126 -20.02 -15.46 14.51
N SER A 127 -19.90 -14.23 14.06
CA SER A 127 -20.66 -13.70 12.91
C SER A 127 -20.39 -14.52 11.65
N TYR A 128 -19.12 -14.77 11.34
CA TYR A 128 -18.74 -15.61 10.21
C TYR A 128 -19.30 -17.03 10.30
N GLN A 129 -19.22 -17.69 11.47
CA GLN A 129 -19.77 -19.03 11.67
C GLN A 129 -21.32 -19.06 11.53
N ALA A 130 -22.01 -18.06 12.05
CA ALA A 130 -23.45 -17.92 11.90
C ALA A 130 -23.84 -17.78 10.43
N GLN A 131 -23.17 -16.89 9.68
CA GLN A 131 -23.41 -16.73 8.26
C GLN A 131 -23.21 -18.03 7.47
N ARG A 132 -22.16 -18.78 7.76
CA ARG A 132 -21.89 -20.08 7.13
C ARG A 132 -23.00 -21.09 7.41
N ARG A 133 -23.42 -21.24 8.68
CA ARG A 133 -24.45 -22.19 9.10
C ARG A 133 -25.81 -21.87 8.52
N LEU A 134 -26.09 -20.57 8.34
CA LEU A 134 -27.36 -20.08 7.77
C LEU A 134 -27.34 -19.99 6.24
N GLY A 135 -26.23 -20.34 5.58
CA GLY A 135 -26.12 -20.30 4.13
C GLY A 135 -26.17 -18.87 3.53
N LEU A 136 -25.75 -17.84 4.30
CA LEU A 136 -25.84 -16.43 3.92
C LEU A 136 -24.70 -15.97 3.00
N ALA A 137 -24.18 -16.88 2.17
CA ALA A 137 -23.19 -16.54 1.17
C ALA A 137 -23.78 -15.59 0.12
N ARG A 138 -23.05 -14.56 -0.26
CA ARG A 138 -23.47 -13.60 -1.29
C ARG A 138 -22.76 -13.84 -2.61
N ALA A 139 -23.42 -13.46 -3.70
CA ALA A 139 -22.80 -13.46 -5.03
C ALA A 139 -21.86 -12.24 -5.19
N PHE A 140 -20.84 -12.40 -6.01
CA PHE A 140 -19.96 -11.29 -6.38
C PHE A 140 -20.68 -10.30 -7.30
N PRO A 141 -20.36 -9.00 -7.32
CA PRO A 141 -21.01 -8.01 -8.17
C PRO A 141 -20.92 -8.38 -9.65
N LYS A 142 -22.04 -8.28 -10.35
CA LYS A 142 -22.12 -8.58 -11.79
C LYS A 142 -21.14 -7.72 -12.59
N GLY A 143 -20.49 -8.34 -13.57
CA GLY A 143 -19.51 -7.67 -14.44
C GLY A 143 -18.11 -7.54 -13.83
N LEU A 144 -17.91 -7.96 -12.59
CA LEU A 144 -16.59 -8.01 -11.95
C LEU A 144 -16.19 -9.47 -11.68
N THR A 145 -14.89 -9.74 -11.76
CA THR A 145 -14.28 -11.03 -11.41
C THR A 145 -13.37 -10.82 -10.21
N PRO A 146 -13.50 -11.58 -9.11
CA PRO A 146 -12.64 -11.40 -7.94
C PRO A 146 -11.17 -11.60 -8.31
N ARG A 147 -10.36 -10.59 -8.01
CA ARG A 147 -8.91 -10.60 -8.16
C ARG A 147 -8.25 -10.16 -6.87
N PHE A 148 -7.05 -10.65 -6.66
CA PHE A 148 -6.27 -10.46 -5.45
C PHE A 148 -4.85 -10.05 -5.80
N GLY A 149 -4.19 -9.37 -4.90
CA GLY A 149 -2.81 -8.95 -5.05
C GLY A 149 -2.38 -8.01 -3.94
N SER A 150 -1.12 -7.63 -3.95
CA SER A 150 -0.60 -6.63 -3.02
C SER A 150 -1.34 -5.30 -3.15
N GLN A 151 -1.53 -4.60 -2.04
CA GLN A 151 -2.09 -3.24 -2.06
C GLN A 151 -1.14 -2.20 -2.68
N TRP A 152 0.13 -2.54 -2.92
CA TRP A 152 1.15 -1.59 -3.41
C TRP A 152 1.24 -1.63 -4.93
N TRP A 153 0.77 -0.57 -5.57
CA TRP A 153 0.65 -0.46 -7.01
C TRP A 153 1.13 0.91 -7.51
N ALA A 154 1.47 0.95 -8.78
CA ALA A 154 1.62 2.17 -9.55
C ALA A 154 0.77 2.03 -10.82
N LEU A 155 -0.22 2.90 -10.97
CA LEU A 155 -1.19 2.87 -12.05
C LEU A 155 -1.11 4.13 -12.88
N THR A 156 -1.40 4.02 -14.16
CA THR A 156 -1.58 5.18 -15.02
C THR A 156 -2.74 6.04 -14.53
N TRP A 157 -2.67 7.34 -14.77
CA TRP A 157 -3.76 8.23 -14.40
C TRP A 157 -5.05 7.91 -15.15
N ASP A 158 -4.94 7.46 -16.40
CA ASP A 158 -6.11 7.06 -17.19
C ASP A 158 -6.84 5.88 -16.57
N THR A 159 -6.13 4.88 -16.09
CA THR A 159 -6.73 3.76 -15.34
C THR A 159 -7.34 4.21 -14.03
N CYS A 160 -6.68 5.09 -13.27
CA CYS A 160 -7.24 5.67 -12.05
C CYS A 160 -8.57 6.40 -12.32
N ARG A 161 -8.62 7.24 -13.34
CA ARG A 161 -9.84 7.95 -13.76
C ARG A 161 -10.94 7.00 -14.23
N ALA A 162 -10.59 6.02 -15.04
CA ALA A 162 -11.54 5.01 -15.51
C ALA A 162 -12.18 4.23 -14.34
N MET A 163 -11.36 3.86 -13.33
CA MET A 163 -11.86 3.23 -12.10
C MET A 163 -12.81 4.15 -11.34
N LEU A 164 -12.45 5.42 -11.11
CA LEU A 164 -13.31 6.38 -10.41
C LEU A 164 -14.66 6.57 -11.13
N LEU A 165 -14.64 6.67 -12.45
CA LEU A 165 -15.84 6.81 -13.27
C LEU A 165 -16.72 5.55 -13.22
N ASP A 166 -16.14 4.34 -13.32
CA ASP A 166 -16.92 3.10 -13.25
C ASP A 166 -17.53 2.89 -11.85
N MET A 167 -16.76 3.17 -10.79
CA MET A 167 -17.26 3.13 -9.42
C MET A 167 -18.37 4.14 -9.16
N ALA A 168 -18.32 5.31 -9.80
CA ALA A 168 -19.36 6.33 -9.69
C ALA A 168 -20.65 5.95 -10.45
N ARG A 169 -20.54 5.21 -11.57
CA ARG A 169 -21.70 4.73 -12.35
C ARG A 169 -22.55 3.70 -11.61
N ASP A 170 -21.91 2.82 -10.84
CA ASP A 170 -22.61 1.83 -10.01
C ASP A 170 -22.03 1.77 -8.58
N PRO A 171 -22.40 2.70 -7.70
CA PRO A 171 -21.92 2.74 -6.33
C PRO A 171 -22.19 1.47 -5.52
N LYS A 172 -23.21 0.67 -5.91
CA LYS A 172 -23.55 -0.58 -5.23
C LYS A 172 -22.44 -1.62 -5.35
N ARG A 173 -21.69 -1.60 -6.46
CA ARG A 173 -20.50 -2.48 -6.61
C ARG A 173 -19.46 -2.15 -5.57
N LEU A 174 -19.15 -0.88 -5.36
CA LEU A 174 -18.17 -0.45 -4.37
C LEU A 174 -18.66 -0.68 -2.94
N GLU A 175 -19.96 -0.45 -2.69
CA GLU A 175 -20.59 -0.70 -1.38
C GLU A 175 -20.49 -2.17 -0.94
N PHE A 176 -20.54 -3.11 -1.89
CA PHE A 176 -20.29 -4.53 -1.62
C PHE A 176 -18.98 -4.76 -0.87
N PHE A 177 -17.92 -4.03 -1.23
CA PHE A 177 -16.58 -4.22 -0.67
C PHE A 177 -16.41 -3.63 0.74
N ARG A 178 -17.33 -2.82 1.24
CA ARG A 178 -17.26 -2.27 2.60
C ARG A 178 -17.28 -3.34 3.69
N THR A 179 -17.76 -4.51 3.36
CA THR A 179 -17.82 -5.66 4.28
C THR A 179 -17.02 -6.86 3.78
N VAL A 180 -16.09 -6.64 2.87
CA VAL A 180 -15.10 -7.64 2.44
C VAL A 180 -13.94 -7.63 3.43
N TRP A 181 -13.39 -8.79 3.71
CA TRP A 181 -12.19 -8.96 4.53
C TRP A 181 -10.94 -8.60 3.74
N ILE A 182 -10.14 -7.67 4.25
CA ILE A 182 -8.92 -7.15 3.61
C ILE A 182 -9.23 -6.69 2.16
N PRO A 183 -10.11 -5.70 1.99
CA PRO A 183 -10.54 -5.25 0.66
C PRO A 183 -9.45 -4.52 -0.12
N ASP A 184 -8.43 -3.98 0.54
CA ASP A 184 -7.25 -3.33 -0.04
C ASP A 184 -6.39 -4.28 -0.89
N GLU A 185 -6.48 -5.60 -0.65
CA GLU A 185 -5.86 -6.63 -1.48
C GLU A 185 -6.80 -7.17 -2.57
N MET A 186 -7.90 -6.48 -2.86
CA MET A 186 -8.91 -7.02 -3.78
C MET A 186 -9.57 -5.95 -4.66
N VAL A 187 -9.92 -4.78 -4.14
CA VAL A 187 -10.73 -3.78 -4.86
C VAL A 187 -10.01 -3.30 -6.11
N ILE A 188 -8.84 -2.75 -5.96
CA ILE A 188 -8.08 -2.17 -7.09
C ILE A 188 -7.74 -3.24 -8.11
N GLN A 189 -7.29 -4.42 -7.67
CA GLN A 189 -6.99 -5.58 -8.52
C GLN A 189 -8.19 -6.01 -9.35
N THR A 190 -9.38 -6.01 -8.73
CA THR A 190 -10.64 -6.39 -9.39
C THR A 190 -11.03 -5.39 -10.48
N TRP A 191 -10.91 -4.07 -10.21
CA TRP A 191 -11.22 -3.03 -11.20
C TRP A 191 -10.19 -2.95 -12.32
N VAL A 192 -8.90 -3.05 -12.00
CA VAL A 192 -7.84 -3.12 -13.01
C VAL A 192 -8.08 -4.29 -13.96
N HIS A 193 -8.37 -5.49 -13.42
CA HIS A 193 -8.68 -6.65 -14.26
C HIS A 193 -9.91 -6.45 -15.16
N ALA A 194 -10.88 -5.66 -14.72
CA ALA A 194 -12.11 -5.41 -15.49
C ALA A 194 -11.94 -4.34 -16.60
N LEU A 195 -11.00 -3.41 -16.41
CA LEU A 195 -10.86 -2.22 -17.25
C LEU A 195 -9.60 -2.23 -18.14
N VAL A 196 -8.57 -2.99 -17.76
CA VAL A 196 -7.25 -2.99 -18.40
C VAL A 196 -7.02 -4.28 -19.16
N SER A 197 -6.42 -4.19 -20.34
CA SER A 197 -6.04 -5.36 -21.14
C SER A 197 -4.98 -6.19 -20.41
N PRO A 198 -5.07 -7.53 -20.40
CA PRO A 198 -4.09 -8.36 -19.67
C PRO A 198 -2.63 -8.11 -20.05
N GLY A 199 -2.34 -7.71 -21.28
CA GLY A 199 -0.99 -7.42 -21.77
C GLY A 199 -0.40 -6.10 -21.20
N GLU A 200 -1.23 -5.22 -20.69
CA GLU A 200 -0.83 -3.95 -20.08
C GLU A 200 -0.55 -4.10 -18.57
N ILE A 201 -0.99 -5.21 -17.95
CA ILE A 201 -0.76 -5.50 -16.53
C ILE A 201 0.62 -6.13 -16.38
N ALA A 202 1.51 -5.46 -15.66
CA ALA A 202 2.87 -5.95 -15.41
C ALA A 202 2.91 -7.15 -14.44
N ASN A 203 1.87 -7.32 -13.65
CA ASN A 203 1.69 -8.34 -12.63
C ASN A 203 2.77 -8.34 -11.52
N HIS A 204 3.35 -7.19 -11.27
CA HIS A 204 4.23 -6.89 -10.14
C HIS A 204 4.11 -5.42 -9.75
N GLY A 205 4.47 -5.09 -8.51
CA GLY A 205 4.54 -3.70 -8.02
C GLY A 205 5.95 -3.12 -8.12
N LEU A 206 6.10 -1.85 -7.70
CA LEU A 206 7.39 -1.14 -7.65
C LEU A 206 7.98 -1.06 -6.23
N THR A 207 7.27 -1.62 -5.27
CA THR A 207 7.61 -1.57 -3.84
C THR A 207 8.05 -2.94 -3.35
N HIS A 208 9.26 -3.02 -2.83
CA HIS A 208 9.75 -4.22 -2.14
C HIS A 208 9.21 -4.27 -0.72
N PHE A 209 8.67 -5.41 -0.34
CA PHE A 209 8.28 -5.73 1.03
C PHE A 209 8.52 -7.22 1.30
N GLN A 210 8.75 -7.56 2.55
CA GLN A 210 9.05 -8.91 2.96
C GLN A 210 8.17 -9.31 4.16
N PHE A 211 7.79 -10.58 4.20
CA PHE A 211 7.11 -11.15 5.35
C PHE A 211 8.01 -12.18 6.03
N SER A 212 7.91 -12.26 7.36
CA SER A 212 8.52 -13.34 8.10
C SER A 212 7.81 -14.67 7.82
N ASN A 213 8.47 -15.76 8.21
CA ASN A 213 7.86 -17.09 8.21
C ASN A 213 6.58 -17.20 9.06
N ARG A 214 6.32 -16.21 9.93
CA ARG A 214 5.10 -16.09 10.75
C ARG A 214 4.05 -15.15 10.13
N GLY A 215 4.23 -14.73 8.89
CA GLY A 215 3.30 -13.85 8.17
C GLY A 215 3.26 -12.41 8.68
N LYS A 216 4.27 -11.96 9.44
CA LYS A 216 4.39 -10.56 9.87
C LYS A 216 5.31 -9.81 8.91
N PRO A 217 5.00 -8.55 8.54
CA PRO A 217 5.89 -7.76 7.71
C PRO A 217 7.21 -7.50 8.43
N ILE A 218 8.31 -7.58 7.68
CA ILE A 218 9.64 -7.18 8.17
C ILE A 218 9.69 -5.66 8.23
N VAL A 219 10.33 -5.15 9.28
CA VAL A 219 10.66 -3.74 9.44
C VAL A 219 12.17 -3.58 9.30
N PHE A 220 12.58 -2.88 8.24
CA PHE A 220 13.98 -2.64 7.94
C PHE A 220 14.57 -1.62 8.91
N GLN A 221 15.79 -1.88 9.36
CA GLN A 221 16.55 -1.11 10.33
C GLN A 221 17.90 -0.67 9.72
N ASP A 222 18.74 0.01 10.48
CA ASP A 222 20.01 0.55 10.03
C ASP A 222 21.02 -0.47 9.52
N ASP A 223 20.94 -1.71 9.98
CA ASP A 223 21.78 -2.83 9.53
C ASP A 223 21.36 -3.40 8.16
N HIS A 224 20.26 -2.92 7.60
CA HIS A 224 19.77 -3.32 6.27
C HIS A 224 20.18 -2.36 5.13
N VAL A 225 21.04 -1.38 5.38
CA VAL A 225 21.44 -0.38 4.35
C VAL A 225 21.93 -1.07 3.08
N ASP A 226 22.91 -1.98 3.20
CA ASP A 226 23.50 -2.66 2.04
C ASP A 226 22.48 -3.57 1.33
N TYR A 227 21.61 -4.23 2.11
CA TYR A 227 20.55 -5.04 1.56
C TYR A 227 19.57 -4.19 0.74
N VAL A 228 19.09 -3.09 1.29
CA VAL A 228 18.14 -2.19 0.60
C VAL A 228 18.78 -1.56 -0.63
N ALA A 229 20.06 -1.21 -0.57
CA ALA A 229 20.80 -0.70 -1.72
C ALA A 229 20.95 -1.74 -2.86
N SER A 230 20.93 -3.04 -2.54
CA SER A 230 21.01 -4.12 -3.53
C SER A 230 19.68 -4.51 -4.17
N LEU A 231 18.55 -3.97 -3.70
CA LEU A 231 17.22 -4.36 -4.17
C LEU A 231 16.94 -3.90 -5.61
N ASP A 232 16.30 -4.73 -6.38
CA ASP A 232 15.69 -4.40 -7.67
C ASP A 232 14.27 -3.83 -7.46
N ALA A 233 14.17 -2.70 -6.77
CA ALA A 233 12.91 -2.06 -6.44
C ALA A 233 13.08 -0.55 -6.36
N PHE A 234 12.05 0.23 -6.62
CA PHE A 234 12.09 1.69 -6.48
C PHE A 234 11.76 2.14 -5.06
N PHE A 235 10.96 1.37 -4.37
CA PHE A 235 10.55 1.65 -2.99
C PHE A 235 10.73 0.42 -2.12
N VAL A 236 10.98 0.66 -0.85
CA VAL A 236 11.12 -0.37 0.19
C VAL A 236 10.15 -0.10 1.34
N ARG A 237 9.60 -1.16 1.93
CA ARG A 237 8.76 -1.11 3.13
C ARG A 237 8.83 -2.41 3.96
N LYS A 238 8.63 -2.35 5.29
CA LYS A 238 8.46 -1.14 6.08
C LYS A 238 9.81 -0.67 6.57
N VAL A 239 10.08 0.60 6.49
CA VAL A 239 11.28 1.18 7.09
C VAL A 239 10.93 1.69 8.48
N SER A 240 11.76 1.36 9.47
CA SER A 240 11.60 1.88 10.83
C SER A 240 11.82 3.39 10.87
N PRO A 241 10.99 4.17 11.55
CA PRO A 241 11.25 5.59 11.76
C PRO A 241 12.50 5.85 12.60
N LEU A 242 12.96 4.83 13.36
CA LEU A 242 14.18 4.89 14.16
C LEU A 242 15.43 4.47 13.37
N ALA A 243 15.27 4.02 12.12
CA ALA A 243 16.40 3.63 11.26
C ALA A 243 17.02 4.85 10.58
N GLU A 244 17.71 5.68 11.34
CA GLU A 244 18.23 6.97 10.88
C GLU A 244 19.22 6.82 9.72
N LYS A 245 20.17 5.86 9.80
CA LYS A 245 21.15 5.62 8.75
C LYS A 245 20.49 5.10 7.47
N LEU A 246 19.56 4.14 7.60
CA LEU A 246 18.84 3.61 6.45
C LEU A 246 17.99 4.68 5.77
N ARG A 247 17.29 5.50 6.55
CA ARG A 247 16.49 6.61 6.04
C ARG A 247 17.35 7.63 5.30
N ALA A 248 18.47 8.04 5.91
CA ALA A 248 19.42 8.97 5.27
C ALA A 248 19.99 8.38 3.97
N ALA A 249 20.36 7.11 3.94
CA ALA A 249 20.84 6.43 2.74
C ALA A 249 19.76 6.38 1.64
N CYS A 250 18.53 6.04 1.98
CA CYS A 250 17.40 6.02 1.03
C CYS A 250 17.13 7.41 0.43
N LEU A 251 17.13 8.46 1.25
CA LEU A 251 16.93 9.84 0.77
C LEU A 251 18.08 10.32 -0.12
N ALA A 252 19.32 9.97 0.23
CA ALA A 252 20.49 10.27 -0.60
C ALA A 252 20.39 9.57 -1.97
N LEU A 253 20.00 8.29 -2.00
CA LEU A 253 19.78 7.55 -3.25
C LEU A 253 18.66 8.20 -4.10
N ALA A 254 17.57 8.59 -3.47
CA ALA A 254 16.43 9.22 -4.17
C ALA A 254 16.82 10.51 -4.90
N GLY A 255 17.67 11.33 -4.30
CA GLY A 255 18.18 12.57 -4.87
C GLY A 255 19.37 12.39 -5.84
N GLY A 256 19.86 11.15 -6.00
CA GLY A 256 20.99 10.85 -6.89
C GLY A 256 20.63 10.93 -8.36
N PRO A 257 21.64 11.00 -9.25
CA PRO A 257 21.45 10.93 -10.69
C PRO A 257 20.96 9.51 -11.09
N ASP A 258 20.29 9.44 -12.24
CA ASP A 258 20.02 8.16 -12.89
C ASP A 258 21.36 7.53 -13.33
N ASP A 259 21.65 6.35 -12.81
CA ASP A 259 22.87 5.59 -13.14
C ASP A 259 22.72 4.74 -14.41
N GLY A 260 21.57 4.80 -15.07
CA GLY A 260 21.27 4.01 -16.28
C GLY A 260 21.05 2.53 -16.01
N ALA A 261 20.96 2.11 -14.73
CA ALA A 261 20.74 0.70 -14.40
C ALA A 261 19.43 0.20 -15.02
N SER A 262 19.45 -1.00 -15.58
CA SER A 262 18.24 -1.69 -16.03
C SER A 262 17.58 -2.38 -14.84
N PHE A 263 16.27 -2.25 -14.77
CA PHE A 263 15.47 -2.90 -13.75
C PHE A 263 14.75 -4.10 -14.37
N GLY A 264 14.91 -5.25 -13.73
CA GLY A 264 14.12 -6.45 -14.02
C GLY A 264 12.68 -6.28 -13.49
N PRO A 265 11.85 -7.34 -13.52
CA PRO A 265 10.54 -7.32 -12.90
C PRO A 265 10.67 -6.97 -11.42
N VAL A 266 10.25 -5.75 -11.08
CA VAL A 266 10.32 -5.23 -9.70
C VAL A 266 9.16 -5.82 -8.91
N GLY A 267 9.43 -6.37 -7.75
CA GLY A 267 8.37 -6.87 -6.86
C GLY A 267 8.91 -7.81 -5.78
N PRO A 268 8.05 -8.16 -4.80
CA PRO A 268 8.46 -9.04 -3.74
C PRO A 268 8.73 -10.44 -4.30
N ARG A 269 9.99 -10.78 -4.41
CA ARG A 269 10.37 -12.19 -4.57
C ARG A 269 10.23 -12.84 -3.19
N ARG A 270 9.19 -13.65 -3.01
CA ARG A 270 8.96 -14.38 -1.75
C ARG A 270 10.10 -15.35 -1.41
N GLU A 271 10.95 -15.68 -2.37
CA GLU A 271 11.93 -16.76 -2.28
C GLU A 271 13.37 -16.29 -1.98
N ASP A 272 13.69 -15.00 -2.18
CA ASP A 272 15.07 -14.54 -2.25
C ASP A 272 15.62 -13.90 -0.97
N TYR A 273 14.83 -13.80 0.12
CA TYR A 273 15.37 -13.26 1.35
C TYR A 273 16.15 -14.36 2.10
N PRO A 274 17.48 -14.23 2.24
CA PRO A 274 18.26 -15.25 2.92
C PRO A 274 17.76 -15.41 4.36
N LEU A 275 17.27 -16.59 4.72
CA LEU A 275 16.85 -16.92 6.09
C LEU A 275 17.89 -16.51 7.14
N LYS A 276 19.18 -16.49 6.74
CA LYS A 276 20.31 -16.06 7.58
C LYS A 276 20.27 -14.56 7.88
N VAL A 277 19.92 -13.73 6.90
CA VAL A 277 19.76 -12.27 7.09
C VAL A 277 18.51 -12.04 7.97
N MET A 278 17.44 -12.76 7.74
CA MET A 278 16.26 -12.73 8.61
C MET A 278 16.60 -13.11 10.06
N ALA A 279 17.39 -14.14 10.26
CA ALA A 279 17.77 -14.59 11.61
C ALA A 279 18.71 -13.59 12.31
N GLN A 280 19.57 -12.90 11.57
CA GLN A 280 20.53 -11.95 12.12
C GLN A 280 19.91 -10.57 12.39
N THR A 281 19.02 -10.10 11.52
CA THR A 281 18.46 -8.75 11.58
C THR A 281 17.08 -8.70 12.22
N TRP A 282 16.38 -9.83 12.26
CA TRP A 282 15.09 -9.95 12.91
C TRP A 282 15.17 -9.80 14.43
N TYR A 283 16.30 -10.09 15.04
CA TYR A 283 16.50 -10.12 16.49
C TYR A 283 17.77 -9.42 16.92
N PRO A 284 17.73 -8.12 17.12
CA PRO A 284 18.62 -7.52 18.07
C PRO A 284 18.09 -7.86 19.47
N GLY A 285 18.45 -9.00 20.06
CA GLY A 285 18.02 -9.39 21.40
C GLY A 285 16.47 -9.45 21.53
N PRO A 286 15.85 -8.77 22.49
CA PRO A 286 14.42 -8.77 22.69
C PRO A 286 13.63 -8.02 21.60
N GLY A 287 14.07 -8.04 20.37
CA GLY A 287 13.47 -7.35 19.21
C GLY A 287 12.00 -7.68 18.93
N GLN A 288 11.43 -8.66 19.59
CA GLN A 288 9.96 -8.82 19.65
C GLN A 288 9.25 -7.66 20.33
N VAL A 289 9.95 -6.92 21.18
CA VAL A 289 9.43 -5.72 21.85
C VAL A 289 9.15 -4.61 20.84
N PHE A 290 9.94 -4.50 19.79
CA PHE A 290 9.73 -3.52 18.72
C PHE A 290 8.36 -3.58 18.06
N TYR A 291 7.70 -4.72 18.03
CA TYR A 291 6.37 -4.84 17.43
C TYR A 291 5.23 -4.50 18.37
N ARG A 292 5.45 -4.51 19.68
CA ARG A 292 4.39 -4.28 20.66
C ARG A 292 4.29 -2.84 21.14
N ASP A 293 5.41 -2.15 21.26
CA ASP A 293 5.48 -0.89 22.01
C ASP A 293 5.75 0.34 21.12
N GLN A 294 6.02 0.13 19.83
CA GLN A 294 6.14 1.26 18.92
C GLN A 294 4.76 1.71 18.45
N GLN A 295 4.16 2.59 19.23
CA GLN A 295 3.39 3.69 18.65
C GLN A 295 4.40 4.57 17.92
N VAL A 296 4.70 4.19 16.69
CA VAL A 296 5.59 4.95 15.85
C VAL A 296 4.88 6.25 15.52
N ASP A 297 5.45 7.35 15.91
CA ASP A 297 5.06 8.64 15.39
C ASP A 297 5.43 8.69 13.90
N MET A 298 4.44 8.39 13.06
CA MET A 298 4.61 8.35 11.61
C MET A 298 4.68 9.75 10.99
N THR A 299 4.48 10.80 11.78
CA THR A 299 4.49 12.18 11.30
C THR A 299 5.83 12.54 10.72
N ASP A 300 6.92 12.22 11.42
CA ASP A 300 8.28 12.50 10.91
C ASP A 300 8.59 11.70 9.65
N THR A 301 8.10 10.47 9.54
CA THR A 301 8.26 9.67 8.32
C THR A 301 7.47 10.25 7.15
N VAL A 302 6.25 10.72 7.39
CA VAL A 302 5.43 11.39 6.37
C VAL A 302 6.07 12.71 5.96
N LEU A 303 6.58 13.50 6.91
CA LEU A 303 7.27 14.76 6.62
C LEU A 303 8.57 14.54 5.84
N ALA A 304 9.37 13.54 6.22
CA ALA A 304 10.58 13.19 5.48
C ALA A 304 10.26 12.69 4.07
N ALA A 305 9.19 11.93 3.90
CA ALA A 305 8.70 11.51 2.59
C ALA A 305 8.16 12.69 1.75
N ALA A 306 7.62 13.71 2.41
CA ALA A 306 7.13 14.93 1.76
C ALA A 306 8.25 15.81 1.17
N GLU A 307 9.47 15.63 1.64
CA GLU A 307 10.65 16.26 1.01
C GLU A 307 11.01 15.63 -0.33
N THR A 308 10.44 14.48 -0.65
CA THR A 308 10.66 13.76 -1.93
C THR A 308 9.52 14.05 -2.91
N PRO A 309 9.78 14.43 -4.17
CA PRO A 309 8.80 15.07 -5.05
C PRO A 309 7.64 14.21 -5.58
N TYR A 310 7.50 12.93 -5.22
CA TYR A 310 6.50 12.04 -5.84
C TYR A 310 5.76 11.09 -4.86
N VAL A 311 5.62 11.49 -3.60
CA VAL A 311 5.04 10.58 -2.60
C VAL A 311 3.53 10.78 -2.47
N VAL A 312 2.74 9.82 -2.93
CA VAL A 312 1.37 9.62 -2.45
C VAL A 312 1.46 8.75 -1.18
N ALA A 313 1.66 9.39 -0.03
CA ALA A 313 1.71 8.67 1.23
C ALA A 313 0.30 8.53 1.80
N LEU A 314 -0.13 7.30 2.06
CA LEU A 314 -1.24 7.03 2.95
C LEU A 314 -0.71 7.03 4.38
N GLY A 315 -1.43 7.70 5.27
CA GLY A 315 -1.09 7.83 6.68
C GLY A 315 -0.91 6.50 7.41
N PRO A 316 -0.62 6.52 8.71
CA PRO A 316 -0.13 5.36 9.43
C PRO A 316 -1.04 4.16 9.26
N VAL A 317 -0.51 3.12 8.63
CA VAL A 317 -1.07 1.79 8.77
C VAL A 317 -0.56 1.31 10.12
N PRO A 318 -1.42 1.03 11.11
CA PRO A 318 -0.96 0.50 12.39
C PRO A 318 -0.13 -0.78 12.12
N LEU A 319 1.03 -0.82 12.74
CA LEU A 319 1.90 -2.01 12.74
C LEU A 319 1.22 -3.22 13.38
#